data_bddfaf77449d609d57cb0cc3212d78bd
#
_entry.id   bddfaf77449d609d57cb0cc3212d78bd
#
_cell.length_a   1.000
_cell.length_b   1.000
_cell.length_c   1.000
_cell.angle_alpha   90.00
_cell.angle_beta   90.00
_cell.angle_gamma   90.00
#
_symmetry.space_group_name_H-M   'P 1'
#
loop_
_entity.id
_entity.type
_entity.pdbx_description
1 polymer ?
#
loop_
_entity_poly.entity_id
_entity_poly.type
_entity_poly.pdbx_seq_one_letter_code
_entity_poly.pdbx_strand_id
1 'polypeptide(L)'
;MTPEQTILLDGLKMMAQIFWGPSGDKCAEMVGEIYLARLQSLTSVLKADTVGALDQIVSIIKDFPDGDTLYQHLEEDYVRLFISAKGGIIAPLYESCYEFEGAPLMGRAATEMKERFEAQGLSVADNIQEPPDHLSIELEYLYFLLDKGWRDRDNGLIAEASAFVTQKMLPWVSKFQERLAAEKEGSFYYLAATILVEILNRKSSI
;
A
#
# COMPACT_ATOMS: atom_id res chain seq x y z
N MET A 1 1.68 -12.90 18.86
CA MET A 1 2.18 -12.38 17.60
C MET A 1 3.68 -12.60 17.52
N THR A 2 4.21 -13.11 16.42
CA THR A 2 5.65 -13.32 16.21
C THR A 2 6.34 -12.02 15.77
N PRO A 3 7.68 -11.91 15.88
CA PRO A 3 8.42 -10.76 15.33
C PRO A 3 8.17 -10.55 13.82
N GLU A 4 8.11 -11.63 13.03
CA GLU A 4 7.82 -11.57 11.62
C GLU A 4 6.43 -10.98 11.33
N GLN A 5 5.40 -11.41 12.06
CA GLN A 5 4.05 -10.85 11.95
C GLN A 5 4.02 -9.36 12.28
N THR A 6 4.77 -8.93 13.29
CA THR A 6 4.87 -7.50 13.65
C THR A 6 5.51 -6.69 12.51
N ILE A 7 6.59 -7.19 11.91
CA ILE A 7 7.26 -6.53 10.79
C ILE A 7 6.36 -6.45 9.56
N LEU A 8 5.58 -7.51 9.27
CA LEU A 8 4.61 -7.49 8.17
C LEU A 8 3.51 -6.45 8.38
N LEU A 9 2.96 -6.35 9.59
CA LEU A 9 1.96 -5.32 9.93
C LEU A 9 2.55 -3.91 9.80
N ASP A 10 3.78 -3.71 10.25
CA ASP A 10 4.47 -2.44 10.07
C ASP A 10 4.65 -2.13 8.58
N GLY A 11 5.03 -3.11 7.76
CA GLY A 11 5.12 -2.96 6.31
C GLY A 11 3.80 -2.56 5.67
N LEU A 12 2.69 -3.23 6.01
CA LEU A 12 1.36 -2.87 5.50
C LEU A 12 0.98 -1.44 5.87
N LYS A 13 1.22 -1.04 7.12
CA LYS A 13 0.95 0.32 7.59
C LYS A 13 1.78 1.36 6.84
N MET A 14 3.07 1.08 6.61
CA MET A 14 3.95 1.98 5.86
C MET A 14 3.49 2.11 4.40
N MET A 15 3.10 1.01 3.75
CA MET A 15 2.57 1.04 2.38
C MET A 15 1.24 1.80 2.31
N ALA A 16 0.33 1.59 3.27
CA ALA A 16 -0.91 2.37 3.35
C ALA A 16 -0.63 3.88 3.45
N GLN A 17 0.33 4.29 4.29
CA GLN A 17 0.71 5.69 4.44
C GLN A 17 1.35 6.29 3.17
N ILE A 18 2.19 5.52 2.46
CA ILE A 18 2.81 5.94 1.20
C ILE A 18 1.75 6.20 0.12
N PHE A 19 0.83 5.25 -0.08
CA PHE A 19 -0.21 5.37 -1.10
C PHE A 19 -1.39 6.27 -0.70
N TRP A 20 -1.48 6.66 0.56
CA TRP A 20 -2.41 7.72 1.00
C TRP A 20 -1.97 9.12 0.52
N GLY A 21 -0.76 9.23 0.05
CA GLY A 21 -0.13 10.45 -0.44
C GLY A 21 0.77 11.13 0.59
N PRO A 22 1.71 11.93 0.10
CA PRO A 22 2.67 12.63 0.94
C PRO A 22 2.01 13.79 1.70
N SER A 23 2.58 14.13 2.84
CA SER A 23 2.31 15.38 3.57
C SER A 23 3.60 15.82 4.25
N GLY A 24 3.70 17.11 4.61
CA GLY A 24 4.89 17.63 5.29
C GLY A 24 5.26 16.81 6.53
N ASP A 25 4.27 16.52 7.39
CA ASP A 25 4.51 15.75 8.62
C ASP A 25 5.00 14.32 8.33
N LYS A 26 4.37 13.63 7.35
CA LYS A 26 4.82 12.28 6.95
C LYS A 26 6.23 12.29 6.38
N CYS A 27 6.56 13.24 5.53
CA CYS A 27 7.89 13.33 4.93
C CYS A 27 8.95 13.72 5.98
N ALA A 28 8.61 14.55 6.95
CA ALA A 28 9.48 14.84 8.10
C ALA A 28 9.74 13.57 8.95
N GLU A 29 8.73 12.70 9.13
CA GLU A 29 8.92 11.39 9.77
C GLU A 29 9.79 10.46 8.92
N MET A 30 9.60 10.44 7.59
CA MET A 30 10.31 9.54 6.67
C MET A 30 11.82 9.76 6.63
N VAL A 31 12.29 10.99 6.70
CA VAL A 31 13.73 11.30 6.75
C VAL A 31 14.37 10.97 8.09
N GLY A 32 13.57 10.65 9.12
CA GLY A 32 14.03 10.32 10.47
C GLY A 32 14.60 8.89 10.56
N GLU A 33 15.60 8.73 11.44
CA GLU A 33 16.27 7.43 11.66
C GLU A 33 15.31 6.32 12.07
N ILE A 34 14.27 6.62 12.86
CA ILE A 34 13.29 5.64 13.33
C ILE A 34 12.51 5.05 12.15
N TYR A 35 12.04 5.90 11.24
CA TYR A 35 11.32 5.45 10.04
C TYR A 35 12.20 4.59 9.14
N LEU A 36 13.42 5.05 8.89
CA LEU A 36 14.39 4.33 8.07
C LEU A 36 14.76 2.96 8.69
N ALA A 37 14.93 2.89 10.00
CA ALA A 37 15.20 1.62 10.70
C ALA A 37 14.01 0.65 10.59
N ARG A 38 12.78 1.14 10.73
CA ARG A 38 11.55 0.34 10.55
C ARG A 38 11.43 -0.15 9.09
N LEU A 39 11.68 0.72 8.13
CA LEU A 39 11.68 0.36 6.71
C LEU A 39 12.73 -0.74 6.43
N GLN A 40 13.95 -0.58 6.94
CA GLN A 40 15.01 -1.58 6.81
C GLN A 40 14.69 -2.92 7.50
N SER A 41 13.88 -2.93 8.57
CA SER A 41 13.47 -4.19 9.20
C SER A 41 12.71 -5.13 8.27
N LEU A 42 12.08 -4.59 7.21
CA LEU A 42 11.40 -5.38 6.17
C LEU A 42 12.34 -6.34 5.43
N THR A 43 13.66 -6.09 5.42
CA THR A 43 14.64 -7.00 4.79
C THR A 43 14.54 -8.43 5.32
N SER A 44 14.17 -8.58 6.60
CA SER A 44 14.01 -9.90 7.24
C SER A 44 12.82 -10.71 6.71
N VAL A 45 11.89 -10.03 6.07
CA VAL A 45 10.65 -10.65 5.56
C VAL A 45 10.51 -10.55 4.03
N LEU A 46 11.37 -9.86 3.32
CA LEU A 46 11.35 -9.74 1.86
C LEU A 46 12.28 -10.78 1.21
N LYS A 47 12.02 -11.12 -0.06
CA LYS A 47 12.93 -11.90 -0.87
C LYS A 47 14.14 -11.04 -1.31
N ALA A 48 15.25 -11.70 -1.62
CA ALA A 48 16.49 -11.03 -2.02
C ALA A 48 16.30 -10.05 -3.18
N ASP A 49 15.49 -10.40 -4.18
CA ASP A 49 15.22 -9.54 -5.33
C ASP A 49 14.48 -8.25 -4.94
N THR A 50 13.64 -8.30 -3.91
CA THR A 50 12.85 -7.15 -3.44
C THR A 50 13.63 -6.30 -2.42
N VAL A 51 14.63 -6.87 -1.76
CA VAL A 51 15.53 -6.10 -0.86
C VAL A 51 16.23 -4.97 -1.63
N GLY A 52 16.63 -5.22 -2.89
CA GLY A 52 17.20 -4.17 -3.74
C GLY A 52 16.26 -2.97 -3.98
N ALA A 53 14.95 -3.21 -4.10
CA ALA A 53 13.96 -2.14 -4.19
C ALA A 53 13.85 -1.34 -2.88
N LEU A 54 13.92 -2.02 -1.74
CA LEU A 54 13.92 -1.40 -0.43
C LEU A 54 15.16 -0.51 -0.22
N ASP A 55 16.35 -1.00 -0.58
CA ASP A 55 17.60 -0.23 -0.49
C ASP A 55 17.54 1.04 -1.36
N GLN A 56 16.94 0.94 -2.54
CA GLN A 56 16.72 2.10 -3.42
C GLN A 56 15.76 3.12 -2.79
N ILE A 57 14.64 2.70 -2.18
CA ILE A 57 13.75 3.62 -1.45
C ILE A 57 14.50 4.33 -0.32
N VAL A 58 15.28 3.58 0.47
CA VAL A 58 16.09 4.16 1.54
C VAL A 58 17.11 5.17 0.99
N SER A 59 17.73 4.86 -0.15
CA SER A 59 18.64 5.80 -0.82
C SER A 59 17.92 7.07 -1.27
N ILE A 60 16.76 6.93 -1.96
CA ILE A 60 15.97 8.07 -2.40
C ILE A 60 15.63 8.99 -1.22
N ILE A 61 15.14 8.43 -0.11
CA ILE A 61 14.78 9.25 1.07
C ILE A 61 16.01 9.98 1.62
N LYS A 62 17.16 9.32 1.68
CA LYS A 62 18.41 9.90 2.22
C LYS A 62 19.04 10.96 1.31
N ASP A 63 18.69 11.00 0.04
CA ASP A 63 19.17 12.03 -0.90
C ASP A 63 18.55 13.41 -0.62
N PHE A 64 17.49 13.47 0.21
CA PHE A 64 16.84 14.72 0.60
C PHE A 64 17.31 15.18 1.99
N PRO A 65 17.67 16.46 2.14
CA PRO A 65 18.20 16.98 3.40
C PRO A 65 17.15 17.10 4.51
N ASP A 66 15.87 17.20 4.14
CA ASP A 66 14.76 17.40 5.06
C ASP A 66 13.42 16.92 4.48
N GLY A 67 12.38 16.92 5.32
CA GLY A 67 11.04 16.47 4.94
C GLY A 67 10.35 17.39 3.94
N ASP A 68 10.64 18.68 3.92
CA ASP A 68 9.98 19.62 3.01
C ASP A 68 10.43 19.40 1.55
N THR A 69 11.71 19.17 1.34
CA THR A 69 12.26 18.87 0.01
C THR A 69 11.84 17.49 -0.47
N LEU A 70 11.79 16.50 0.43
CA LEU A 70 11.22 15.18 0.12
C LEU A 70 9.74 15.28 -0.25
N TYR A 71 8.95 16.06 0.50
CA TYR A 71 7.53 16.29 0.24
C TYR A 71 7.30 16.84 -1.17
N GLN A 72 8.01 17.91 -1.54
CA GLN A 72 7.88 18.52 -2.88
C GLN A 72 8.15 17.50 -4.00
N HIS A 73 9.19 16.69 -3.84
CA HIS A 73 9.53 15.65 -4.82
C HIS A 73 8.45 14.56 -4.92
N LEU A 74 7.99 14.04 -3.78
CA LEU A 74 6.99 12.98 -3.76
C LEU A 74 5.61 13.47 -4.19
N GLU A 75 5.24 14.72 -3.87
CA GLU A 75 3.95 15.31 -4.27
C GLU A 75 3.87 15.47 -5.78
N GLU A 76 4.94 15.95 -6.43
CA GLU A 76 4.98 16.09 -7.89
C GLU A 76 4.72 14.75 -8.58
N ASP A 77 5.43 13.69 -8.17
CA ASP A 77 5.23 12.34 -8.70
C ASP A 77 3.85 11.78 -8.35
N TYR A 78 3.35 12.01 -7.12
CA TYR A 78 2.03 11.55 -6.68
C TYR A 78 0.91 12.14 -7.53
N VAL A 79 0.92 13.45 -7.70
CA VAL A 79 -0.09 14.15 -8.51
C VAL A 79 -0.04 13.65 -9.96
N ARG A 80 1.14 13.53 -10.54
CA ARG A 80 1.34 13.06 -11.91
C ARG A 80 0.86 11.63 -12.12
N LEU A 81 1.14 10.73 -11.18
CA LEU A 81 0.83 9.31 -11.34
C LEU A 81 -0.63 8.97 -11.00
N PHE A 82 -1.19 9.60 -9.96
CA PHE A 82 -2.43 9.14 -9.32
C PHE A 82 -3.60 10.11 -9.41
N ILE A 83 -3.33 11.40 -9.65
CA ILE A 83 -4.38 12.43 -9.62
C ILE A 83 -4.67 13.00 -11.01
N SER A 84 -3.64 13.48 -11.72
CA SER A 84 -3.85 14.16 -12.99
C SER A 84 -2.59 14.14 -13.85
N ALA A 85 -2.71 13.58 -15.07
CA ALA A 85 -1.69 13.66 -16.09
C ALA A 85 -2.29 14.04 -17.44
N LYS A 86 -1.47 14.57 -18.34
CA LYS A 86 -1.88 14.81 -19.73
C LYS A 86 -2.15 13.46 -20.42
N GLY A 87 -3.42 13.17 -20.64
CA GLY A 87 -3.86 11.89 -21.23
C GLY A 87 -4.65 11.00 -20.25
N GLY A 88 -4.84 11.41 -19.01
CA GLY A 88 -5.58 10.69 -17.98
C GLY A 88 -4.71 10.24 -16.80
N ILE A 89 -5.31 9.64 -15.79
CA ILE A 89 -4.60 9.12 -14.62
C ILE A 89 -3.79 7.89 -15.04
N ILE A 90 -2.49 7.88 -14.72
CA ILE A 90 -1.56 6.82 -15.15
C ILE A 90 -1.88 5.51 -14.40
N ALA A 91 -1.90 5.57 -13.08
CA ALA A 91 -2.10 4.41 -12.21
C ALA A 91 -3.10 4.74 -11.09
N PRO A 92 -4.43 4.70 -11.35
CA PRO A 92 -5.44 4.98 -10.34
C PRO A 92 -5.25 4.11 -9.09
N LEU A 93 -5.48 4.68 -7.90
CA LEU A 93 -5.33 3.99 -6.62
C LEU A 93 -6.60 3.23 -6.18
N TYR A 94 -7.46 2.81 -7.11
CA TYR A 94 -8.76 2.20 -6.84
C TYR A 94 -8.92 0.88 -7.57
N GLU A 95 -9.30 -0.21 -6.86
CA GLU A 95 -9.52 -1.54 -7.45
C GLU A 95 -10.48 -1.48 -8.65
N SER A 96 -11.58 -0.74 -8.53
CA SER A 96 -12.59 -0.61 -9.59
C SER A 96 -12.02 -0.18 -10.94
N CYS A 97 -10.96 0.62 -10.97
CA CYS A 97 -10.29 1.06 -12.20
C CYS A 97 -9.52 -0.05 -12.93
N TYR A 98 -9.41 -1.24 -12.34
CA TYR A 98 -8.69 -2.40 -12.88
C TYR A 98 -9.59 -3.59 -13.22
N GLU A 99 -10.91 -3.46 -13.01
CA GLU A 99 -11.89 -4.52 -13.32
C GLU A 99 -11.93 -4.81 -14.83
N PHE A 100 -11.93 -3.76 -15.65
CA PHE A 100 -11.85 -3.81 -17.12
C PHE A 100 -11.29 -2.49 -17.66
N GLU A 101 -10.94 -2.45 -18.94
CA GLU A 101 -10.42 -1.24 -19.57
C GLU A 101 -11.49 -0.12 -19.61
N GLY A 102 -11.15 1.07 -19.06
CA GLY A 102 -12.07 2.19 -18.94
C GLY A 102 -13.11 2.05 -17.83
N ALA A 103 -12.92 1.13 -16.87
CA ALA A 103 -13.79 0.98 -15.72
C ALA A 103 -13.87 2.28 -14.90
N PRO A 104 -15.08 2.69 -14.46
CA PRO A 104 -15.26 3.91 -13.69
C PRO A 104 -14.86 3.73 -12.23
N LEU A 105 -14.59 4.83 -11.56
CA LEU A 105 -14.56 4.88 -10.09
C LEU A 105 -15.89 4.43 -9.49
N MET A 106 -15.87 3.95 -8.24
CA MET A 106 -17.05 3.50 -7.52
C MET A 106 -17.77 2.32 -8.19
N GLY A 107 -17.00 1.41 -8.81
CA GLY A 107 -17.52 0.19 -9.42
C GLY A 107 -17.95 -0.87 -8.41
N ARG A 108 -18.02 -2.13 -8.87
CA ARG A 108 -18.41 -3.29 -8.03
C ARG A 108 -17.45 -3.46 -6.84
N ALA A 109 -16.16 -3.24 -7.03
CA ALA A 109 -15.16 -3.35 -5.97
C ALA A 109 -15.47 -2.45 -4.76
N ALA A 110 -15.87 -1.20 -4.99
CA ALA A 110 -16.25 -0.29 -3.91
C ALA A 110 -17.46 -0.79 -3.11
N THR A 111 -18.45 -1.39 -3.78
CA THR A 111 -19.62 -1.98 -3.11
C THR A 111 -19.22 -3.21 -2.28
N GLU A 112 -18.41 -4.10 -2.84
CA GLU A 112 -17.91 -5.29 -2.15
C GLU A 112 -17.05 -4.93 -0.93
N MET A 113 -16.24 -3.87 -1.01
CA MET A 113 -15.46 -3.38 0.15
C MET A 113 -16.37 -2.84 1.26
N LYS A 114 -17.43 -2.10 0.91
CA LYS A 114 -18.41 -1.64 1.89
C LYS A 114 -19.10 -2.80 2.61
N GLU A 115 -19.51 -3.84 1.87
CA GLU A 115 -20.11 -5.05 2.45
C GLU A 115 -19.13 -5.77 3.40
N ARG A 116 -17.85 -5.82 3.06
CA ARG A 116 -16.80 -6.39 3.93
C ARG A 116 -16.64 -5.61 5.23
N PHE A 117 -16.66 -4.28 5.17
CA PHE A 117 -16.60 -3.45 6.37
C PHE A 117 -17.81 -3.69 7.25
N GLU A 118 -19.01 -3.66 6.69
CA GLU A 118 -20.26 -3.91 7.42
C GLU A 118 -20.25 -5.29 8.10
N ALA A 119 -19.75 -6.33 7.41
CA ALA A 119 -19.64 -7.68 7.96
C ALA A 119 -18.69 -7.76 9.18
N GLN A 120 -17.71 -6.86 9.28
CA GLN A 120 -16.80 -6.76 10.42
C GLN A 120 -17.21 -5.67 11.44
N GLY A 121 -18.37 -5.04 11.26
CA GLY A 121 -18.81 -3.91 12.10
C GLY A 121 -17.94 -2.66 11.95
N LEU A 122 -17.28 -2.50 10.80
CA LEU A 122 -16.43 -1.37 10.47
C LEU A 122 -17.17 -0.39 9.55
N SER A 123 -16.71 0.85 9.53
CA SER A 123 -17.09 1.87 8.55
C SER A 123 -15.87 2.73 8.21
N VAL A 124 -15.83 3.28 7.01
CA VAL A 124 -14.88 4.35 6.69
C VAL A 124 -15.22 5.57 7.55
N ALA A 125 -14.21 6.23 8.09
CA ALA A 125 -14.43 7.40 8.95
C ALA A 125 -15.08 8.56 8.15
N ASP A 126 -16.00 9.29 8.76
CA ASP A 126 -16.82 10.34 8.11
C ASP A 126 -15.98 11.47 7.46
N ASN A 127 -14.76 11.68 7.91
CA ASN A 127 -13.84 12.67 7.35
C ASN A 127 -13.04 12.18 6.14
N ILE A 128 -13.16 10.89 5.78
CA ILE A 128 -12.53 10.30 4.60
C ILE A 128 -13.55 10.32 3.46
N GLN A 129 -13.20 11.00 2.37
CA GLN A 129 -14.05 11.14 1.19
C GLN A 129 -13.66 10.17 0.05
N GLU A 130 -12.65 9.33 0.29
CA GLU A 130 -12.19 8.36 -0.70
C GLU A 130 -13.13 7.17 -0.80
N PRO A 131 -13.33 6.62 -2.02
CA PRO A 131 -14.03 5.35 -2.22
C PRO A 131 -13.44 4.23 -1.36
N PRO A 132 -14.24 3.29 -0.85
CA PRO A 132 -13.78 2.22 0.03
C PRO A 132 -12.82 1.22 -0.63
N ASP A 133 -12.74 1.19 -1.96
CA ASP A 133 -11.78 0.42 -2.77
C ASP A 133 -10.47 1.18 -3.08
N HIS A 134 -10.17 2.24 -2.32
CA HIS A 134 -8.88 2.91 -2.38
C HIS A 134 -7.79 2.02 -1.77
N LEU A 135 -6.63 1.92 -2.43
CA LEU A 135 -5.52 1.04 -2.02
C LEU A 135 -5.18 1.14 -0.53
N SER A 136 -5.06 2.36 -0.02
CA SER A 136 -4.73 2.56 1.40
C SER A 136 -5.83 2.08 2.33
N ILE A 137 -7.10 2.21 1.95
CA ILE A 137 -8.24 1.73 2.74
C ILE A 137 -8.28 0.20 2.74
N GLU A 138 -8.01 -0.43 1.60
CA GLU A 138 -7.88 -1.90 1.52
C GLU A 138 -6.71 -2.43 2.35
N LEU A 139 -5.58 -1.71 2.36
CA LEU A 139 -4.43 -2.06 3.19
C LEU A 139 -4.72 -1.91 4.69
N GLU A 140 -5.47 -0.90 5.10
CA GLU A 140 -5.93 -0.74 6.48
C GLU A 140 -6.90 -1.85 6.89
N TYR A 141 -7.80 -2.27 5.98
CA TYR A 141 -8.67 -3.42 6.22
C TYR A 141 -7.88 -4.72 6.37
N LEU A 142 -6.92 -4.97 5.49
CA LEU A 142 -6.03 -6.13 5.61
C LEU A 142 -5.24 -6.11 6.91
N TYR A 143 -4.70 -4.93 7.27
CA TYR A 143 -4.03 -4.73 8.57
C TYR A 143 -4.96 -5.12 9.74
N PHE A 144 -6.19 -4.63 9.74
CA PHE A 144 -7.19 -4.95 10.78
C PHE A 144 -7.44 -6.46 10.89
N LEU A 145 -7.67 -7.13 9.76
CA LEU A 145 -7.92 -8.58 9.74
C LEU A 145 -6.76 -9.37 10.33
N LEU A 146 -5.53 -9.03 9.93
CA LEU A 146 -4.33 -9.72 10.38
C LEU A 146 -3.98 -9.41 11.84
N ASP A 147 -4.00 -8.13 12.23
CA ASP A 147 -3.68 -7.71 13.59
C ASP A 147 -4.64 -8.36 14.59
N LYS A 148 -5.95 -8.27 14.34
CA LYS A 148 -6.98 -8.87 15.17
C LYS A 148 -6.91 -10.40 15.12
N GLY A 149 -6.81 -10.98 13.93
CA GLY A 149 -6.73 -12.42 13.73
C GLY A 149 -5.55 -13.06 14.48
N TRP A 150 -4.37 -12.45 14.42
CA TRP A 150 -3.20 -12.96 15.12
C TRP A 150 -3.24 -12.74 16.64
N ARG A 151 -3.73 -11.59 17.11
CA ARG A 151 -3.86 -11.31 18.55
C ARG A 151 -4.88 -12.21 19.22
N ASP A 152 -6.05 -12.35 18.62
CA ASP A 152 -7.18 -13.10 19.17
C ASP A 152 -7.10 -14.60 18.82
N ARG A 153 -6.14 -15.01 17.97
CA ARG A 153 -6.02 -16.35 17.40
C ARG A 153 -7.29 -16.78 16.66
N ASP A 154 -7.89 -15.82 15.93
CA ASP A 154 -9.09 -16.02 15.14
C ASP A 154 -8.73 -16.49 13.73
N ASN A 155 -8.83 -17.79 13.52
CA ASN A 155 -8.56 -18.41 12.21
C ASN A 155 -9.56 -17.96 11.12
N GLY A 156 -10.75 -17.49 11.47
CA GLY A 156 -11.73 -16.95 10.53
C GLY A 156 -11.25 -15.65 9.92
N LEU A 157 -10.75 -14.71 10.75
CA LEU A 157 -10.16 -13.46 10.27
C LEU A 157 -8.88 -13.70 9.46
N ILE A 158 -8.04 -14.66 9.85
CA ILE A 158 -6.84 -15.03 9.10
C ILE A 158 -7.22 -15.60 7.73
N ALA A 159 -8.21 -16.47 7.66
CA ALA A 159 -8.71 -17.03 6.40
C ALA A 159 -9.32 -15.94 5.50
N GLU A 160 -10.08 -15.01 6.06
CA GLU A 160 -10.62 -13.86 5.33
C GLU A 160 -9.48 -12.98 4.77
N ALA A 161 -8.45 -12.67 5.58
CA ALA A 161 -7.28 -11.93 5.12
C ALA A 161 -6.59 -12.62 3.94
N SER A 162 -6.39 -13.93 4.04
CA SER A 162 -5.78 -14.72 2.96
C SER A 162 -6.62 -14.73 1.69
N ALA A 163 -7.94 -14.89 1.81
CA ALA A 163 -8.88 -14.84 0.68
C ALA A 163 -8.90 -13.43 0.06
N PHE A 164 -8.95 -12.39 0.88
CA PHE A 164 -8.94 -11.00 0.44
C PHE A 164 -7.67 -10.67 -0.36
N VAL A 165 -6.50 -11.06 0.14
CA VAL A 165 -5.24 -10.85 -0.59
C VAL A 165 -5.25 -11.60 -1.93
N THR A 166 -5.58 -12.88 -1.92
CA THR A 166 -5.40 -13.73 -3.11
C THR A 166 -6.44 -13.50 -4.18
N GLN A 167 -7.69 -13.22 -3.79
CA GLN A 167 -8.80 -13.11 -4.72
C GLN A 167 -9.12 -11.67 -5.14
N LYS A 168 -8.69 -10.68 -4.32
CA LYS A 168 -8.97 -9.26 -4.54
C LYS A 168 -7.70 -8.46 -4.77
N MET A 169 -6.88 -8.24 -3.74
CA MET A 169 -5.78 -7.29 -3.83
C MET A 169 -4.71 -7.67 -4.86
N LEU A 170 -4.15 -8.87 -4.81
CA LEU A 170 -3.05 -9.27 -5.71
C LEU A 170 -3.38 -9.11 -7.20
N PRO A 171 -4.57 -9.49 -7.70
CA PRO A 171 -4.90 -9.36 -9.11
C PRO A 171 -4.83 -7.92 -9.63
N TRP A 172 -5.27 -6.93 -8.87
CA TRP A 172 -5.26 -5.56 -9.34
C TRP A 172 -3.99 -4.80 -8.93
N VAL A 173 -3.42 -5.07 -7.75
CA VAL A 173 -2.17 -4.43 -7.32
C VAL A 173 -1.00 -4.82 -8.23
N SER A 174 -1.00 -6.04 -8.79
CA SER A 174 -0.02 -6.43 -9.81
C SER A 174 -0.16 -5.59 -11.08
N LYS A 175 -1.38 -5.36 -11.58
CA LYS A 175 -1.62 -4.49 -12.73
C LYS A 175 -1.26 -3.02 -12.44
N PHE A 176 -1.52 -2.57 -11.20
CA PHE A 176 -1.11 -1.25 -10.73
C PHE A 176 0.41 -1.09 -10.79
N GLN A 177 1.16 -2.07 -10.28
CA GLN A 177 2.63 -2.09 -10.37
C GLN A 177 3.11 -2.07 -11.82
N GLU A 178 2.50 -2.87 -12.72
CA GLU A 178 2.84 -2.89 -14.15
C GLU A 178 2.64 -1.51 -14.81
N ARG A 179 1.58 -0.78 -14.48
CA ARG A 179 1.38 0.59 -14.96
C ARG A 179 2.48 1.54 -14.48
N LEU A 180 2.89 1.44 -13.23
CA LEU A 180 4.00 2.23 -12.69
C LEU A 180 5.34 1.88 -13.35
N ALA A 181 5.59 0.59 -13.63
CA ALA A 181 6.78 0.14 -14.35
C ALA A 181 6.86 0.71 -15.76
N ALA A 182 5.73 0.71 -16.49
CA ALA A 182 5.65 1.27 -17.84
C ALA A 182 5.93 2.78 -17.91
N GLU A 183 5.65 3.52 -16.83
CA GLU A 183 5.89 4.95 -16.75
C GLU A 183 7.35 5.26 -16.37
N LYS A 184 7.84 4.69 -15.26
CA LYS A 184 9.22 4.90 -14.81
C LYS A 184 9.62 3.80 -13.80
N GLU A 185 10.31 2.79 -14.30
CA GLU A 185 11.00 1.82 -13.45
C GLU A 185 12.00 2.51 -12.51
N GLY A 186 12.05 2.07 -11.25
CA GLY A 186 12.96 2.62 -10.23
C GLY A 186 12.50 3.93 -9.60
N SER A 187 11.30 4.46 -9.92
CA SER A 187 10.71 5.57 -9.19
C SER A 187 10.26 5.15 -7.78
N PHE A 188 10.16 6.10 -6.85
CA PHE A 188 9.76 5.83 -5.46
C PHE A 188 8.47 5.00 -5.37
N TYR A 189 7.41 5.40 -6.09
CA TYR A 189 6.11 4.71 -6.06
C TYR A 189 6.12 3.35 -6.76
N TYR A 190 6.92 3.18 -7.81
CA TYR A 190 7.15 1.85 -8.42
C TYR A 190 7.84 0.89 -7.43
N LEU A 191 8.89 1.36 -6.77
CA LEU A 191 9.61 0.56 -5.76
C LEU A 191 8.72 0.20 -4.57
N ALA A 192 7.90 1.15 -4.10
CA ALA A 192 6.91 0.90 -3.05
C ALA A 192 5.86 -0.15 -3.48
N ALA A 193 5.36 -0.07 -4.72
CA ALA A 193 4.44 -1.06 -5.26
C ALA A 193 5.10 -2.45 -5.40
N THR A 194 6.39 -2.50 -5.75
CA THR A 194 7.16 -3.76 -5.81
C THR A 194 7.28 -4.41 -4.45
N ILE A 195 7.58 -3.64 -3.41
CA ILE A 195 7.61 -4.13 -2.02
C ILE A 195 6.22 -4.58 -1.59
N LEU A 196 5.18 -3.82 -1.90
CA LEU A 196 3.80 -4.17 -1.56
C LEU A 196 3.38 -5.50 -2.19
N VAL A 197 3.64 -5.72 -3.49
CA VAL A 197 3.34 -6.99 -4.17
C VAL A 197 4.04 -8.17 -3.48
N GLU A 198 5.30 -7.99 -3.04
CA GLU A 198 6.00 -9.06 -2.31
C GLU A 198 5.38 -9.31 -0.93
N ILE A 199 5.02 -8.26 -0.18
CA ILE A 199 4.32 -8.40 1.11
C ILE A 199 3.03 -9.20 0.93
N LEU A 200 2.20 -8.85 -0.07
CA LEU A 200 0.94 -9.52 -0.37
C LEU A 200 1.15 -10.98 -0.82
N ASN A 201 2.26 -11.30 -1.47
CA ASN A 201 2.58 -12.66 -1.91
C ASN A 201 3.07 -13.59 -0.78
N ARG A 202 3.32 -13.09 0.43
CA ARG A 202 3.81 -13.91 1.55
C ARG A 202 2.73 -14.77 2.17
N LYS A 203 2.26 -15.76 1.41
CA LYS A 203 1.21 -16.71 1.80
C LYS A 203 1.51 -17.52 3.07
N SER A 204 2.78 -17.68 3.42
CA SER A 204 3.21 -18.48 4.59
C SER A 204 3.13 -17.71 5.92
N SER A 205 2.82 -16.43 5.88
CA SER A 205 2.74 -15.56 7.06
C SER A 205 1.31 -15.02 7.29
N ILE A 206 0.39 -15.29 6.36
CA ILE A 206 -1.03 -14.95 6.44
C ILE A 206 -1.85 -16.19 6.73
#